data_0855664bc18de1caab79410a52a45aef
#
_entry.id   0855664bc18de1caab79410a52a45aef
#
_cell.length_a   1.000
_cell.length_b   1.000
_cell.length_c   1.000
_cell.angle_alpha   90.00
_cell.angle_beta   90.00
_cell.angle_gamma   90.00
#
_symmetry.space_group_name_H-M   'P 1'
#
loop_
_entity.id
_entity.type
_entity.pdbx_description
1 polymer ?
#
loop_
_entity_poly.entity_id
_entity_poly.type
_entity_poly.pdbx_seq_one_letter_code
_entity_poly.pdbx_strand_id
1 'polypeptide(L)'
;MSAIFSEHLVPLVESYKADPESVFNTWFIGSEARLKAFRSIRRGVATVVEDIQAGRFPNDFKESSLEFVLACITEQKQVFEGAAHPFYWKPKLRIPDIYESEPNKQAFGQFLFSCLNTADAHSLEKEVLRLASRGIKGLGPAVANILYFLHPMLFPPCNTAMVNGFNAVFSARKKLGNWESYLEMRETILRANAELGLLSKDLGAFAGLLFDVGTGKLRDAERLGDALAVAQDRIAAARRKRHAEVEQDLQEERLHTRVQYQLAELGRALGYEVSVARNDRSAVCEGVPLGYRCLDRLPDLGLPPEVHDTVDLIDVLWLYPGEARIACAFEVEKSTSIYSGMLRLADMALSLPDREEH
;
A
#
# COMPACT_ATOMS: atom_id res chain seq x y z
N MET A 1 -0.53 -9.99 38.00
CA MET A 1 -0.12 -9.37 36.70
C MET A 1 -0.89 -8.11 36.36
N SER A 2 -2.09 -7.91 36.89
CA SER A 2 -2.96 -6.72 36.63
C SER A 2 -2.35 -5.37 37.07
N ALA A 3 -1.61 -5.32 38.18
CA ALA A 3 -1.05 -4.07 38.70
C ALA A 3 0.11 -3.46 37.88
N ILE A 4 0.79 -4.30 37.08
CA ILE A 4 2.00 -3.87 36.36
C ILE A 4 1.66 -3.03 35.11
N PHE A 5 0.57 -3.33 34.43
CA PHE A 5 0.15 -2.54 33.27
C PHE A 5 -0.37 -1.15 33.69
N SER A 6 -1.04 -1.05 34.84
CA SER A 6 -1.62 0.22 35.28
C SER A 6 -0.57 1.27 35.67
N GLU A 7 0.53 0.87 36.28
CA GLU A 7 1.54 1.82 36.79
C GLU A 7 2.29 2.56 35.67
N HIS A 8 2.53 1.91 34.53
CA HIS A 8 3.30 2.49 33.43
C HIS A 8 2.44 3.05 32.29
N LEU A 9 1.30 2.41 32.01
CA LEU A 9 0.46 2.81 30.88
C LEU A 9 -0.46 3.99 31.20
N VAL A 10 -0.90 4.16 32.46
CA VAL A 10 -1.81 5.26 32.82
C VAL A 10 -1.18 6.62 32.55
N PRO A 11 0.04 6.94 33.06
CA PRO A 11 0.66 8.24 32.78
C PRO A 11 0.93 8.44 31.28
N LEU A 12 1.29 7.37 30.58
CA LEU A 12 1.54 7.42 29.14
C LEU A 12 0.27 7.73 28.35
N VAL A 13 -0.87 7.13 28.72
CA VAL A 13 -2.17 7.41 28.12
C VAL A 13 -2.64 8.82 28.42
N GLU A 14 -2.42 9.32 29.63
CA GLU A 14 -2.76 10.70 30.01
C GLU A 14 -1.95 11.71 29.20
N SER A 15 -0.65 11.50 29.05
CA SER A 15 0.22 12.32 28.21
C SER A 15 -0.21 12.29 26.74
N TYR A 16 -0.57 11.10 26.24
CA TYR A 16 -1.04 10.90 24.87
C TYR A 16 -2.35 11.64 24.58
N LYS A 17 -3.29 11.64 25.53
CA LYS A 17 -4.55 12.39 25.43
C LYS A 17 -4.37 13.90 25.59
N ALA A 18 -3.40 14.32 26.37
CA ALA A 18 -3.12 15.74 26.62
C ALA A 18 -2.36 16.41 25.45
N ASP A 19 -1.61 15.66 24.67
CA ASP A 19 -0.86 16.18 23.52
C ASP A 19 -1.79 16.48 22.34
N PRO A 20 -2.00 17.76 21.95
CA PRO A 20 -2.87 18.12 20.82
C PRO A 20 -2.38 17.58 19.48
N GLU A 21 -1.08 17.28 19.37
CA GLU A 21 -0.48 16.74 18.16
C GLU A 21 -0.46 15.19 18.11
N SER A 22 -0.94 14.54 19.17
CA SER A 22 -1.03 13.09 19.21
C SER A 22 -1.95 12.53 18.12
N VAL A 23 -1.71 11.29 17.72
CA VAL A 23 -2.63 10.57 16.82
C VAL A 23 -4.04 10.52 17.40
N PHE A 24 -4.18 10.50 18.71
CA PHE A 24 -5.49 10.51 19.38
C PHE A 24 -6.30 11.77 19.05
N ASN A 25 -5.70 12.94 19.20
CA ASN A 25 -6.39 14.20 18.98
C ASN A 25 -6.48 14.60 17.50
N THR A 26 -5.45 14.35 16.72
CA THR A 26 -5.39 14.76 15.30
C THR A 26 -6.22 13.88 14.39
N TRP A 27 -6.26 12.57 14.64
CA TRP A 27 -6.95 11.64 13.75
C TRP A 27 -8.12 10.91 14.40
N PHE A 28 -7.93 10.47 15.65
CA PHE A 28 -8.88 9.54 16.24
C PHE A 28 -10.18 10.23 16.72
N ILE A 29 -10.09 11.39 17.35
CA ILE A 29 -11.27 12.14 17.84
C ILE A 29 -11.86 13.06 16.77
N GLY A 30 -11.03 13.79 16.04
CA GLY A 30 -11.45 14.95 15.25
C GLY A 30 -11.82 14.68 13.80
N SER A 31 -11.66 13.47 13.28
CA SER A 31 -11.70 13.24 11.84
C SER A 31 -12.96 12.55 11.33
N GLU A 32 -13.88 13.31 10.69
CA GLU A 32 -14.95 12.73 9.86
C GLU A 32 -14.38 11.91 8.69
N ALA A 33 -13.21 12.27 8.19
CA ALA A 33 -12.50 11.55 7.15
C ALA A 33 -12.23 10.09 7.54
N ARG A 34 -12.02 9.82 8.83
CA ARG A 34 -11.87 8.46 9.37
C ARG A 34 -13.06 7.57 9.03
N LEU A 35 -14.29 8.02 9.29
CA LEU A 35 -15.49 7.23 9.02
C LEU A 35 -15.71 7.01 7.52
N LYS A 36 -15.31 7.99 6.70
CA LYS A 36 -15.34 7.87 5.24
C LYS A 36 -14.34 6.82 4.77
N ALA A 37 -13.13 6.80 5.34
CA ALA A 37 -12.11 5.80 5.03
C ALA A 37 -12.58 4.37 5.31
N PHE A 38 -13.18 4.11 6.48
CA PHE A 38 -13.73 2.78 6.82
C PHE A 38 -14.74 2.29 5.77
N ARG A 39 -15.66 3.15 5.37
CA ARG A 39 -16.67 2.81 4.35
C ARG A 39 -16.07 2.55 2.97
N SER A 40 -15.14 3.39 2.55
CA SER A 40 -14.48 3.26 1.24
C SER A 40 -13.61 2.02 1.16
N ILE A 41 -12.82 1.74 2.21
CA ILE A 41 -11.97 0.56 2.28
C ILE A 41 -12.81 -0.71 2.31
N ARG A 42 -13.88 -0.77 3.12
CA ARG A 42 -14.77 -1.94 3.15
C ARG A 42 -15.41 -2.22 1.79
N ARG A 43 -15.86 -1.17 1.09
CA ARG A 43 -16.40 -1.30 -0.28
C ARG A 43 -15.32 -1.79 -1.25
N GLY A 44 -14.14 -1.20 -1.22
CA GLY A 44 -13.02 -1.61 -2.07
C GLY A 44 -12.62 -3.08 -1.84
N VAL A 45 -12.58 -3.53 -0.59
CA VAL A 45 -12.30 -4.94 -0.27
C VAL A 45 -13.39 -5.87 -0.83
N ALA A 46 -14.66 -5.47 -0.79
CA ALA A 46 -15.74 -6.25 -1.42
C ALA A 46 -15.52 -6.36 -2.93
N THR A 47 -15.15 -5.27 -3.60
CA THR A 47 -14.81 -5.30 -5.03
C THR A 47 -13.62 -6.22 -5.33
N VAL A 48 -12.56 -6.20 -4.50
CA VAL A 48 -11.43 -7.14 -4.65
C VAL A 48 -11.90 -8.60 -4.61
N VAL A 49 -12.78 -8.93 -3.67
CA VAL A 49 -13.34 -10.29 -3.55
C VAL A 49 -14.15 -10.66 -4.79
N GLU A 50 -15.02 -9.76 -5.25
CA GLU A 50 -15.84 -9.96 -6.45
C GLU A 50 -14.99 -10.16 -7.71
N ASP A 51 -13.94 -9.36 -7.88
CA ASP A 51 -13.04 -9.46 -9.02
C ASP A 51 -12.25 -10.77 -9.03
N ILE A 52 -11.76 -11.21 -7.86
CA ILE A 52 -11.07 -12.50 -7.74
C ILE A 52 -12.03 -13.65 -8.04
N GLN A 53 -13.24 -13.63 -7.47
CA GLN A 53 -14.24 -14.68 -7.68
C GLN A 53 -14.73 -14.78 -9.13
N ALA A 54 -14.79 -13.64 -9.82
CA ALA A 54 -15.21 -13.56 -11.22
C ALA A 54 -14.05 -13.73 -12.21
N GLY A 55 -12.82 -13.95 -11.74
CA GLY A 55 -11.64 -14.09 -12.61
C GLY A 55 -11.21 -12.77 -13.29
N ARG A 56 -11.67 -11.62 -12.79
CA ARG A 56 -11.32 -10.29 -13.34
C ARG A 56 -10.17 -9.60 -12.61
N PHE A 57 -9.69 -10.17 -11.50
CA PHE A 57 -8.58 -9.57 -10.76
C PHE A 57 -7.28 -9.69 -11.57
N PRO A 58 -6.63 -8.56 -11.92
CA PRO A 58 -5.52 -8.56 -12.86
C PRO A 58 -4.26 -9.24 -12.30
N ASN A 59 -3.27 -9.43 -13.18
CA ASN A 59 -1.96 -9.97 -12.82
C ASN A 59 -0.97 -8.87 -12.39
N ASP A 60 -1.41 -7.64 -12.28
CA ASP A 60 -0.63 -6.50 -11.77
C ASP A 60 -1.36 -5.79 -10.64
N PHE A 61 -0.58 -5.12 -9.77
CA PHE A 61 -1.12 -4.25 -8.72
C PHE A 61 -1.79 -3.00 -9.30
N LYS A 62 -1.15 -2.38 -10.28
CA LYS A 62 -1.73 -1.27 -11.02
C LYS A 62 -3.00 -1.78 -11.71
N GLU A 63 -4.11 -1.05 -11.54
CA GLU A 63 -5.43 -1.40 -12.07
C GLU A 63 -6.22 -2.46 -11.29
N SER A 64 -5.61 -3.12 -10.33
CA SER A 64 -6.37 -3.99 -9.45
C SER A 64 -7.28 -3.16 -8.52
N SER A 65 -8.43 -3.72 -8.19
CA SER A 65 -9.30 -3.14 -7.15
C SER A 65 -8.60 -3.03 -5.79
N LEU A 66 -7.52 -3.75 -5.55
CA LEU A 66 -6.67 -3.61 -4.37
C LEU A 66 -5.90 -2.29 -4.35
N GLU A 67 -5.52 -1.75 -5.50
CA GLU A 67 -4.90 -0.41 -5.60
C GLU A 67 -5.80 0.67 -5.00
N PHE A 68 -7.11 0.64 -5.31
CA PHE A 68 -8.07 1.55 -4.70
C PHE A 68 -8.13 1.42 -3.18
N VAL A 69 -8.13 0.19 -2.64
CA VAL A 69 -8.11 -0.04 -1.18
C VAL A 69 -6.87 0.59 -0.56
N LEU A 70 -5.73 0.40 -1.18
CA LEU A 70 -4.46 0.93 -0.68
C LEU A 70 -4.36 2.45 -0.83
N ALA A 71 -4.89 3.02 -1.90
CA ALA A 71 -5.03 4.46 -2.06
C ALA A 71 -5.85 5.05 -0.92
N CYS A 72 -7.01 4.47 -0.60
CA CYS A 72 -7.82 4.91 0.54
C CYS A 72 -7.05 4.85 1.88
N ILE A 73 -6.22 3.84 2.10
CA ILE A 73 -5.37 3.74 3.30
C ILE A 73 -4.28 4.82 3.27
N THR A 74 -3.67 5.08 2.11
CA THR A 74 -2.58 6.05 1.98
C THR A 74 -3.04 7.50 1.97
N GLU A 75 -4.26 7.79 1.54
CA GLU A 75 -4.85 9.13 1.58
C GLU A 75 -4.95 9.70 3.01
N GLN A 76 -4.93 8.84 4.03
CA GLN A 76 -4.83 9.28 5.42
C GLN A 76 -3.57 10.13 5.69
N LYS A 77 -2.58 10.12 4.79
CA LYS A 77 -1.44 11.04 4.84
C LYS A 77 -1.81 12.52 4.83
N GLN A 78 -2.90 12.87 4.17
CA GLN A 78 -3.33 14.27 4.03
C GLN A 78 -3.76 14.86 5.37
N VAL A 79 -4.11 14.02 6.33
CA VAL A 79 -4.48 14.42 7.69
C VAL A 79 -3.23 14.66 8.56
N PHE A 80 -2.08 14.10 8.17
CA PHE A 80 -0.83 14.13 8.93
C PHE A 80 0.28 14.68 8.04
N GLU A 81 0.48 15.99 8.05
CA GLU A 81 1.54 16.65 7.27
C GLU A 81 2.89 15.98 7.48
N GLY A 82 3.41 15.38 6.41
CA GLY A 82 4.81 15.00 6.26
C GLY A 82 5.29 13.77 7.04
N ALA A 83 4.47 13.10 7.84
CA ALA A 83 4.91 11.98 8.66
C ALA A 83 4.21 10.66 8.29
N ALA A 84 4.92 9.55 8.46
CA ALA A 84 4.30 8.24 8.59
C ALA A 84 3.28 8.29 9.74
N HIS A 85 2.13 7.66 9.59
CA HIS A 85 1.13 7.51 10.66
C HIS A 85 0.79 6.02 10.86
N PRO A 86 0.08 5.64 11.95
CA PRO A 86 -0.15 4.24 12.31
C PRO A 86 -0.80 3.41 11.21
N PHE A 87 -1.60 4.05 10.38
CA PHE A 87 -2.37 3.41 9.32
C PHE A 87 -1.67 3.47 7.96
N TYR A 88 -0.54 4.19 7.88
CA TYR A 88 0.22 4.30 6.65
C TYR A 88 0.93 2.99 6.36
N TRP A 89 0.52 2.40 5.29
CA TRP A 89 1.22 1.33 4.65
C TRP A 89 1.58 1.78 3.23
N LYS A 90 2.87 1.97 2.99
CA LYS A 90 3.38 1.97 1.63
C LYS A 90 3.52 0.49 1.27
N PRO A 91 2.62 -0.08 0.47
CA PRO A 91 2.89 -1.39 -0.05
C PRO A 91 4.25 -1.25 -0.70
N LYS A 92 5.24 -2.02 -0.28
CA LYS A 92 6.32 -2.34 -1.19
C LYS A 92 5.62 -3.10 -2.30
N LEU A 93 5.06 -2.29 -3.17
CA LEU A 93 4.49 -2.53 -4.44
C LEU A 93 4.76 -3.95 -4.86
N ARG A 94 3.73 -4.70 -5.06
CA ARG A 94 3.82 -6.03 -5.58
C ARG A 94 3.99 -6.98 -4.42
N ILE A 95 2.90 -7.53 -4.11
CA ILE A 95 2.86 -8.85 -3.57
C ILE A 95 2.85 -9.73 -4.82
N PRO A 96 4.01 -9.99 -5.45
CA PRO A 96 4.05 -10.67 -6.75
C PRO A 96 3.27 -11.97 -6.69
N ASP A 97 3.41 -12.65 -5.55
CA ASP A 97 2.82 -13.96 -5.31
C ASP A 97 1.27 -13.97 -5.40
N ILE A 98 0.56 -12.87 -5.14
CA ILE A 98 -0.91 -12.85 -5.32
C ILE A 98 -1.33 -12.46 -6.73
N TYR A 99 -0.47 -11.83 -7.50
CA TYR A 99 -0.78 -11.46 -8.89
C TYR A 99 -0.35 -12.56 -9.88
N GLU A 100 0.77 -13.21 -9.64
CA GLU A 100 1.38 -14.20 -10.52
C GLU A 100 0.88 -15.63 -10.26
N SER A 101 0.28 -15.90 -9.11
CA SER A 101 -0.16 -17.23 -8.70
C SER A 101 -1.67 -17.28 -8.47
N GLU A 102 -2.41 -17.91 -9.37
CA GLU A 102 -3.86 -18.09 -9.24
C GLU A 102 -4.26 -18.76 -7.90
N PRO A 103 -3.59 -19.82 -7.43
CA PRO A 103 -3.88 -20.39 -6.12
C PRO A 103 -3.71 -19.41 -4.96
N ASN A 104 -2.72 -18.51 -5.02
CA ASN A 104 -2.47 -17.50 -4.00
C ASN A 104 -3.52 -16.38 -4.07
N LYS A 105 -3.89 -15.96 -5.28
CA LYS A 105 -4.98 -15.02 -5.55
C LYS A 105 -6.28 -15.52 -4.93
N GLN A 106 -6.66 -16.75 -5.22
CA GLN A 106 -7.87 -17.39 -4.66
C GLN A 106 -7.79 -17.52 -3.13
N ALA A 107 -6.64 -17.90 -2.57
CA ALA A 107 -6.47 -17.99 -1.12
C ALA A 107 -6.62 -16.60 -0.44
N PHE A 108 -6.08 -15.55 -1.06
CA PHE A 108 -6.24 -14.19 -0.59
C PHE A 108 -7.68 -13.69 -0.71
N GLY A 109 -8.34 -13.94 -1.83
CA GLY A 109 -9.76 -13.63 -2.05
C GLY A 109 -10.66 -14.31 -1.04
N GLN A 110 -10.45 -15.60 -0.77
CA GLN A 110 -11.20 -16.36 0.24
C GLN A 110 -10.98 -15.79 1.65
N PHE A 111 -9.75 -15.42 1.98
CA PHE A 111 -9.45 -14.76 3.25
C PHE A 111 -10.23 -13.44 3.39
N LEU A 112 -10.18 -12.57 2.40
CA LEU A 112 -10.93 -11.29 2.42
C LEU A 112 -12.44 -11.51 2.48
N PHE A 113 -12.98 -12.50 1.76
CA PHE A 113 -14.38 -12.88 1.82
C PHE A 113 -14.78 -13.29 3.23
N SER A 114 -13.99 -14.14 3.89
CA SER A 114 -14.23 -14.54 5.28
C SER A 114 -14.21 -13.32 6.21
N CYS A 115 -13.24 -12.40 6.03
CA CYS A 115 -13.16 -11.18 6.82
C CYS A 115 -14.35 -10.23 6.63
N LEU A 116 -14.96 -10.20 5.45
CA LEU A 116 -16.17 -9.38 5.22
C LEU A 116 -17.43 -9.94 5.86
N ASN A 117 -17.52 -11.27 5.97
CA ASN A 117 -18.73 -11.99 6.33
C ASN A 117 -18.77 -12.54 7.76
N THR A 118 -17.68 -12.44 8.52
CA THR A 118 -17.65 -12.82 9.93
C THR A 118 -17.14 -11.69 10.80
N ALA A 119 -17.66 -11.59 12.02
CA ALA A 119 -17.16 -10.70 13.07
C ALA A 119 -16.69 -11.51 14.30
N ASP A 120 -16.62 -12.82 14.19
CA ASP A 120 -16.13 -13.69 15.26
C ASP A 120 -14.60 -13.70 15.29
N ALA A 121 -14.05 -13.25 16.42
CA ALA A 121 -12.60 -13.09 16.58
C ALA A 121 -11.84 -14.40 16.37
N HIS A 122 -12.36 -15.52 16.89
CA HIS A 122 -11.70 -16.82 16.77
C HIS A 122 -11.68 -17.35 15.33
N SER A 123 -12.79 -17.16 14.61
CA SER A 123 -12.87 -17.50 13.18
C SER A 123 -11.91 -16.66 12.36
N LEU A 124 -11.80 -15.35 12.63
CA LEU A 124 -10.86 -14.46 11.95
C LEU A 124 -9.40 -14.84 12.22
N GLU A 125 -9.06 -15.21 13.46
CA GLU A 125 -7.71 -15.69 13.79
C GLU A 125 -7.35 -16.97 13.03
N LYS A 126 -8.29 -17.91 12.92
CA LYS A 126 -8.09 -19.13 12.11
C LYS A 126 -7.82 -18.79 10.65
N GLU A 127 -8.55 -17.82 10.08
CA GLU A 127 -8.33 -17.38 8.71
C GLU A 127 -6.96 -16.72 8.53
N VAL A 128 -6.52 -15.89 9.48
CA VAL A 128 -5.17 -15.31 9.48
C VAL A 128 -4.10 -16.41 9.49
N LEU A 129 -4.24 -17.42 10.36
CA LEU A 129 -3.29 -18.53 10.43
C LEU A 129 -3.33 -19.41 9.17
N ARG A 130 -4.51 -19.60 8.58
CA ARG A 130 -4.67 -20.30 7.31
C ARG A 130 -3.97 -19.56 6.16
N LEU A 131 -4.11 -18.24 6.10
CA LEU A 131 -3.39 -17.44 5.11
C LEU A 131 -1.88 -17.48 5.35
N ALA A 132 -1.44 -17.35 6.61
CA ALA A 132 -0.05 -17.43 7.00
C ALA A 132 0.63 -18.74 6.59
N SER A 133 -0.08 -19.88 6.71
CA SER A 133 0.44 -21.22 6.33
C SER A 133 0.71 -21.35 4.83
N ARG A 134 0.14 -20.47 3.99
CA ARG A 134 0.41 -20.47 2.56
C ARG A 134 1.78 -19.91 2.19
N GLY A 135 2.44 -19.20 3.12
CA GLY A 135 3.77 -18.65 2.90
C GLY A 135 3.83 -17.54 1.82
N ILE A 136 2.69 -16.90 1.51
CA ILE A 136 2.61 -15.85 0.48
C ILE A 136 3.43 -14.64 0.94
N LYS A 137 4.47 -14.30 0.21
CA LYS A 137 5.39 -13.21 0.56
C LYS A 137 4.67 -11.86 0.52
N GLY A 138 4.98 -10.99 1.47
CA GLY A 138 4.51 -9.60 1.51
C GLY A 138 3.11 -9.39 2.11
N LEU A 139 2.35 -10.43 2.45
CA LEU A 139 0.98 -10.29 2.98
C LEU A 139 0.90 -9.89 4.46
N GLY A 140 1.96 -9.98 5.25
CA GLY A 140 1.89 -9.78 6.70
C GLY A 140 1.33 -8.41 7.14
N PRO A 141 2.13 -7.35 7.22
CA PRO A 141 1.70 -6.06 7.80
C PRO A 141 0.60 -5.34 7.01
N ALA A 142 0.58 -5.59 5.74
CA ALA A 142 -0.38 -5.06 4.79
C ALA A 142 -1.80 -5.49 5.13
N VAL A 143 -1.97 -6.77 5.34
CA VAL A 143 -3.26 -7.38 5.65
C VAL A 143 -3.74 -6.98 7.04
N ALA A 144 -2.84 -6.76 8.00
CA ALA A 144 -3.20 -6.25 9.32
C ALA A 144 -3.89 -4.87 9.26
N ASN A 145 -3.45 -3.99 8.35
CA ASN A 145 -4.14 -2.71 8.16
C ASN A 145 -5.53 -2.88 7.53
N ILE A 146 -5.68 -3.77 6.56
CA ILE A 146 -7.00 -4.10 5.99
C ILE A 146 -7.90 -4.70 7.09
N LEU A 147 -7.39 -5.63 7.90
CA LEU A 147 -8.12 -6.21 9.03
C LEU A 147 -8.59 -5.15 10.02
N TYR A 148 -7.75 -4.18 10.34
CA TYR A 148 -8.13 -3.07 11.20
C TYR A 148 -9.33 -2.29 10.64
N PHE A 149 -9.30 -1.91 9.37
CA PHE A 149 -10.43 -1.19 8.77
C PHE A 149 -11.70 -2.01 8.64
N LEU A 150 -11.60 -3.33 8.60
CA LEU A 150 -12.78 -4.22 8.63
C LEU A 150 -13.28 -4.49 10.06
N HIS A 151 -12.37 -4.62 11.02
CA HIS A 151 -12.64 -5.05 12.40
C HIS A 151 -11.83 -4.24 13.43
N PRO A 152 -12.09 -2.93 13.58
CA PRO A 152 -11.25 -2.05 14.40
C PRO A 152 -11.25 -2.39 15.89
N MET A 153 -12.25 -3.09 16.38
CA MET A 153 -12.31 -3.54 17.78
C MET A 153 -11.60 -4.88 18.02
N LEU A 154 -11.17 -5.57 16.95
CA LEU A 154 -10.59 -6.90 17.04
C LEU A 154 -9.13 -6.93 16.62
N PHE A 155 -8.73 -6.11 15.66
CA PHE A 155 -7.40 -6.13 15.06
C PHE A 155 -6.80 -4.72 15.04
N PRO A 156 -5.64 -4.50 15.69
CA PRO A 156 -4.92 -3.23 15.57
C PRO A 156 -4.24 -3.14 14.19
N PRO A 157 -4.06 -1.96 13.62
CA PRO A 157 -3.15 -1.77 12.50
C PRO A 157 -1.72 -2.10 12.92
N CYS A 158 -0.84 -2.39 11.98
CA CYS A 158 0.52 -2.79 12.29
C CYS A 158 1.53 -2.21 11.29
N ASN A 159 2.52 -1.51 11.81
CA ASN A 159 3.68 -1.05 11.06
C ASN A 159 4.94 -1.06 11.93
N THR A 160 6.09 -0.74 11.34
CA THR A 160 7.39 -0.78 12.05
C THR A 160 7.40 0.12 13.29
N ALA A 161 6.82 1.32 13.22
CA ALA A 161 6.80 2.25 14.36
C ALA A 161 5.96 1.70 15.51
N MET A 162 4.80 1.11 15.18
CA MET A 162 3.96 0.47 16.21
C MET A 162 4.64 -0.73 16.87
N VAL A 163 5.33 -1.57 16.10
CA VAL A 163 6.10 -2.70 16.67
C VAL A 163 7.22 -2.19 17.58
N ASN A 164 7.89 -1.11 17.20
CA ASN A 164 8.91 -0.49 18.04
C ASN A 164 8.30 0.07 19.35
N GLY A 165 7.17 0.77 19.24
CA GLY A 165 6.45 1.27 20.43
C GLY A 165 5.94 0.14 21.31
N PHE A 166 5.40 -0.93 20.73
CA PHE A 166 5.00 -2.12 21.47
C PHE A 166 6.18 -2.72 22.24
N ASN A 167 7.31 -2.89 21.55
CA ASN A 167 8.52 -3.44 22.18
C ASN A 167 9.03 -2.55 23.33
N ALA A 168 8.94 -1.23 23.17
CA ALA A 168 9.34 -0.29 24.22
C ALA A 168 8.37 -0.34 25.42
N VAL A 169 7.07 -0.26 25.17
CA VAL A 169 6.04 -0.22 26.22
C VAL A 169 5.94 -1.53 26.99
N PHE A 170 6.03 -2.64 26.31
CA PHE A 170 5.86 -3.98 26.93
C PHE A 170 7.16 -4.74 27.16
N SER A 171 8.31 -4.09 27.00
CA SER A 171 9.65 -4.72 27.12
C SER A 171 9.77 -6.01 26.29
N ALA A 172 9.19 -6.00 25.09
CA ALA A 172 9.09 -7.14 24.19
C ALA A 172 10.15 -7.09 23.07
N ARG A 173 10.24 -8.16 22.27
CA ARG A 173 11.15 -8.26 21.11
C ARG A 173 10.42 -8.80 19.88
N LYS A 174 9.24 -8.24 19.58
CA LYS A 174 8.44 -8.64 18.43
C LYS A 174 9.03 -8.13 17.13
N LYS A 175 8.76 -8.84 16.04
CA LYS A 175 9.22 -8.48 14.69
C LYS A 175 8.03 -8.27 13.76
N LEU A 176 8.18 -7.30 12.86
CA LEU A 176 7.21 -7.07 11.79
C LEU A 176 7.26 -8.22 10.77
N GLY A 177 6.11 -8.62 10.24
CA GLY A 177 5.99 -9.63 9.18
C GLY A 177 5.82 -11.07 9.66
N ASN A 178 5.84 -11.30 10.96
CA ASN A 178 5.52 -12.59 11.55
C ASN A 178 4.10 -12.56 12.11
N TRP A 179 3.21 -13.42 11.60
CA TRP A 179 1.82 -13.49 12.01
C TRP A 179 1.62 -13.92 13.46
N GLU A 180 2.42 -14.86 13.95
CA GLU A 180 2.36 -15.28 15.35
C GLU A 180 2.70 -14.12 16.27
N SER A 181 3.79 -13.39 15.96
CA SER A 181 4.17 -12.19 16.72
C SER A 181 3.06 -11.12 16.67
N TYR A 182 2.37 -10.98 15.54
CA TYR A 182 1.26 -10.05 15.41
C TYR A 182 0.06 -10.44 16.29
N LEU A 183 -0.32 -11.72 16.28
CA LEU A 183 -1.43 -12.21 17.10
C LEU A 183 -1.13 -12.11 18.60
N GLU A 184 0.11 -12.37 19.01
CA GLU A 184 0.54 -12.17 20.40
C GLU A 184 0.54 -10.68 20.81
N MET A 185 0.97 -9.78 19.92
CA MET A 185 0.87 -8.33 20.15
C MET A 185 -0.61 -7.90 20.25
N ARG A 186 -1.46 -8.40 19.36
CA ARG A 186 -2.90 -8.14 19.38
C ARG A 186 -3.53 -8.55 20.70
N GLU A 187 -3.25 -9.76 21.17
CA GLU A 187 -3.78 -10.26 22.45
C GLU A 187 -3.32 -9.37 23.64
N THR A 188 -2.06 -8.96 23.64
CA THR A 188 -1.52 -8.04 24.65
C THR A 188 -2.20 -6.68 24.61
N ILE A 189 -2.41 -6.12 23.41
CA ILE A 189 -3.09 -4.84 23.20
C ILE A 189 -4.54 -4.92 23.65
N LEU A 190 -5.26 -5.96 23.27
CA LEU A 190 -6.66 -6.18 23.67
C LEU A 190 -6.79 -6.22 25.19
N ARG A 191 -5.94 -6.99 25.85
CA ARG A 191 -5.92 -7.11 27.32
C ARG A 191 -5.60 -5.78 27.99
N ALA A 192 -4.53 -5.12 27.58
CA ALA A 192 -4.14 -3.84 28.14
C ALA A 192 -5.22 -2.76 27.93
N ASN A 193 -5.82 -2.71 26.74
CA ASN A 193 -6.90 -1.75 26.44
C ASN A 193 -8.18 -2.03 27.25
N ALA A 194 -8.50 -3.29 27.48
CA ALA A 194 -9.66 -3.68 28.30
C ALA A 194 -9.44 -3.40 29.78
N GLU A 195 -8.25 -3.69 30.32
CA GLU A 195 -7.90 -3.46 31.72
C GLU A 195 -7.85 -1.98 32.07
N LEU A 196 -7.31 -1.15 31.19
CA LEU A 196 -7.18 0.28 31.44
C LEU A 196 -8.49 1.05 31.28
N GLY A 197 -9.34 0.65 30.30
CA GLY A 197 -10.60 1.35 30.00
C GLY A 197 -10.45 2.85 29.63
N LEU A 198 -9.20 3.31 29.41
CA LEU A 198 -8.86 4.72 29.24
C LEU A 198 -8.93 5.20 27.79
N LEU A 199 -8.84 4.28 26.84
CA LEU A 199 -8.92 4.54 25.42
C LEU A 199 -10.21 3.96 24.81
N SER A 200 -10.39 4.13 23.51
CA SER A 200 -11.55 3.61 22.80
C SER A 200 -11.49 2.09 22.67
N LYS A 201 -12.67 1.46 22.50
CA LYS A 201 -12.74 0.04 22.06
C LYS A 201 -12.13 -0.17 20.68
N ASP A 202 -12.07 0.87 19.84
CA ASP A 202 -11.36 0.85 18.57
C ASP A 202 -9.84 0.86 18.86
N LEU A 203 -9.19 -0.24 18.48
CA LEU A 203 -7.76 -0.47 18.74
C LEU A 203 -6.83 0.49 17.99
N GLY A 204 -7.37 1.28 17.07
CA GLY A 204 -6.64 2.37 16.43
C GLY A 204 -6.15 3.43 17.42
N ALA A 205 -6.91 3.68 18.50
CA ALA A 205 -6.48 4.61 19.56
C ALA A 205 -5.23 4.09 20.28
N PHE A 206 -5.23 2.81 20.64
CA PHE A 206 -4.07 2.17 21.28
C PHE A 206 -2.89 2.04 20.33
N ALA A 207 -3.17 1.70 19.08
CA ALA A 207 -2.15 1.63 18.04
C ALA A 207 -1.49 2.99 17.77
N GLY A 208 -2.26 4.07 17.83
CA GLY A 208 -1.75 5.44 17.78
C GLY A 208 -0.82 5.79 18.93
N LEU A 209 -1.16 5.37 20.16
CA LEU A 209 -0.27 5.48 21.31
C LEU A 209 1.08 4.78 21.05
N LEU A 210 1.04 3.52 20.63
CA LEU A 210 2.25 2.76 20.34
C LEU A 210 3.05 3.41 19.20
N PHE A 211 2.37 3.98 18.21
CA PHE A 211 3.02 4.70 17.13
C PHE A 211 3.73 5.96 17.63
N ASP A 212 3.08 6.78 18.45
CA ASP A 212 3.67 8.00 18.99
C ASP A 212 4.86 7.70 19.91
N VAL A 213 4.81 6.62 20.70
CA VAL A 213 5.96 6.10 21.45
C VAL A 213 7.05 5.62 20.50
N GLY A 214 6.72 4.78 19.54
CA GLY A 214 7.69 4.18 18.61
C GLY A 214 8.34 5.17 17.64
N THR A 215 7.73 6.34 17.44
CA THR A 215 8.30 7.47 16.67
C THR A 215 9.05 8.47 17.55
N GLY A 216 9.00 8.30 18.88
CA GLY A 216 9.62 9.22 19.84
C GLY A 216 8.88 10.55 20.00
N LYS A 217 7.61 10.65 19.53
CA LYS A 217 6.75 11.80 19.79
C LYS A 217 6.36 11.86 21.25
N LEU A 218 5.91 10.74 21.80
CA LEU A 218 5.54 10.62 23.19
C LEU A 218 6.73 10.08 24.00
N ARG A 219 7.21 10.85 24.96
CA ARG A 219 8.36 10.51 25.82
C ARG A 219 7.87 10.34 27.25
N ASP A 220 8.14 9.20 27.83
CA ASP A 220 8.12 9.05 29.28
C ASP A 220 9.52 9.40 29.81
N ALA A 221 9.64 10.54 30.49
CA ALA A 221 10.92 11.22 30.70
C ALA A 221 11.86 10.52 31.70
N GLU A 222 11.39 9.58 32.53
CA GLU A 222 12.19 9.11 33.68
C GLU A 222 12.66 7.64 33.67
N ARG A 223 12.11 6.77 32.80
CA ARG A 223 12.42 5.32 32.84
C ARG A 223 12.94 4.67 31.56
N LEU A 224 12.99 5.40 30.47
CA LEU A 224 13.38 4.90 29.14
C LEU A 224 14.78 5.33 28.70
N GLY A 225 15.58 5.95 29.58
CA GLY A 225 16.80 6.68 29.21
C GLY A 225 17.79 5.90 28.32
N ASP A 226 18.15 4.68 28.65
CA ASP A 226 19.21 3.97 27.91
C ASP A 226 18.67 3.11 26.75
N ALA A 227 17.50 2.49 26.90
CA ALA A 227 16.90 1.69 25.84
C ALA A 227 16.32 2.58 24.71
N LEU A 228 15.87 3.80 25.06
CA LEU A 228 15.35 4.79 24.12
C LEU A 228 16.46 5.48 23.31
N ALA A 229 17.62 5.74 23.88
CA ALA A 229 18.75 6.31 23.13
C ALA A 229 19.14 5.38 21.96
N VAL A 230 19.27 4.09 22.23
CA VAL A 230 19.57 3.08 21.19
C VAL A 230 18.41 2.91 20.21
N ALA A 231 17.15 3.00 20.66
CA ALA A 231 15.99 2.94 19.80
C ALA A 231 15.84 4.22 18.96
N GLN A 232 16.14 5.41 19.52
CA GLN A 232 16.11 6.69 18.81
C GLN A 232 17.14 6.76 17.70
N ASP A 233 18.35 6.25 17.92
CA ASP A 233 19.39 6.17 16.87
C ASP A 233 18.97 5.24 15.74
N ARG A 234 18.35 4.11 16.06
CA ARG A 234 17.78 3.19 15.07
C ARG A 234 16.60 3.81 14.32
N ILE A 235 15.73 4.54 15.00
CA ILE A 235 14.58 5.26 14.40
C ILE A 235 15.07 6.40 13.53
N ALA A 236 16.07 7.17 13.97
CA ALA A 236 16.68 8.25 13.18
C ALA A 236 17.39 7.70 11.94
N ALA A 237 18.08 6.56 12.05
CA ALA A 237 18.67 5.86 10.93
C ALA A 237 17.61 5.30 9.96
N ALA A 238 16.53 4.71 10.48
CA ALA A 238 15.41 4.21 9.70
C ALA A 238 14.63 5.34 9.01
N ARG A 239 14.46 6.51 9.67
CA ARG A 239 13.88 7.73 9.06
C ARG A 239 14.75 8.27 7.93
N ARG A 240 16.07 8.37 8.14
CA ARG A 240 17.01 8.80 7.09
C ARG A 240 17.01 7.86 5.89
N LYS A 241 17.01 6.55 6.15
CA LYS A 241 16.92 5.54 5.09
C LYS A 241 15.60 5.63 4.34
N ARG A 242 14.47 5.79 5.05
CA ARG A 242 13.15 5.92 4.43
C ARG A 242 13.01 7.23 3.64
N HIS A 243 13.57 8.34 4.14
CA HIS A 243 13.58 9.60 3.42
C HIS A 243 14.40 9.48 2.12
N ALA A 244 15.57 8.85 2.20
CA ALA A 244 16.39 8.54 1.03
C ALA A 244 15.67 7.60 0.04
N GLU A 245 14.97 6.57 0.53
CA GLU A 245 14.15 5.68 -0.32
C GLU A 245 13.00 6.45 -1.01
N VAL A 246 12.32 7.35 -0.29
CA VAL A 246 11.26 8.20 -0.88
C VAL A 246 11.81 9.20 -1.88
N GLU A 247 12.95 9.84 -1.57
CA GLU A 247 13.61 10.73 -2.52
C GLU A 247 14.08 9.96 -3.76
N GLN A 248 14.63 8.78 -3.59
CA GLN A 248 15.02 7.91 -4.69
C GLN A 248 13.81 7.51 -5.54
N ASP A 249 12.72 7.06 -4.93
CA ASP A 249 11.47 6.72 -5.63
C ASP A 249 10.94 7.92 -6.44
N LEU A 250 10.96 9.14 -5.86
CA LEU A 250 10.54 10.36 -6.55
C LEU A 250 11.46 10.75 -7.71
N GLN A 251 12.79 10.59 -7.54
CA GLN A 251 13.74 10.83 -8.61
C GLN A 251 13.57 9.83 -9.75
N GLU A 252 13.35 8.57 -9.40
CA GLU A 252 13.11 7.51 -10.36
C GLU A 252 11.80 7.71 -11.12
N GLU A 253 10.72 8.14 -10.45
CA GLU A 253 9.45 8.48 -11.09
C GLU A 253 9.59 9.68 -12.06
N ARG A 254 10.34 10.70 -11.64
CA ARG A 254 10.67 11.83 -12.51
C ARG A 254 11.50 11.42 -13.72
N LEU A 255 12.47 10.51 -13.53
CA LEU A 255 13.29 10.00 -14.62
C LEU A 255 12.44 9.18 -15.61
N HIS A 256 11.56 8.30 -15.12
CA HIS A 256 10.63 7.55 -15.93
C HIS A 256 9.76 8.49 -16.79
N THR A 257 9.09 9.44 -16.18
CA THR A 257 8.28 10.44 -16.88
C THR A 257 9.11 11.26 -17.89
N ARG A 258 10.34 11.59 -17.56
CA ARG A 258 11.24 12.32 -18.47
C ARG A 258 11.61 11.50 -19.70
N VAL A 259 11.91 10.21 -19.53
CA VAL A 259 12.22 9.32 -20.66
C VAL A 259 11.01 9.12 -21.56
N GLN A 260 9.82 8.90 -20.99
CA GLN A 260 8.56 8.85 -21.74
C GLN A 260 8.35 10.15 -22.55
N TYR A 261 8.56 11.31 -21.92
CA TYR A 261 8.46 12.60 -22.60
C TYR A 261 9.42 12.73 -23.77
N GLN A 262 10.69 12.35 -23.58
CA GLN A 262 11.71 12.40 -24.63
C GLN A 262 11.37 11.45 -25.79
N LEU A 263 10.89 10.24 -25.51
CA LEU A 263 10.44 9.30 -26.54
C LEU A 263 9.22 9.84 -27.30
N ALA A 264 8.27 10.50 -26.61
CA ALA A 264 7.12 11.11 -27.25
C ALA A 264 7.52 12.28 -28.16
N GLU A 265 8.45 13.14 -27.70
CA GLU A 265 8.98 14.25 -28.52
C GLU A 265 9.75 13.73 -29.75
N LEU A 266 10.57 12.70 -29.57
CA LEU A 266 11.35 12.09 -30.64
C LEU A 266 10.42 11.47 -31.70
N GLY A 267 9.41 10.71 -31.29
CA GLY A 267 8.45 10.12 -32.20
C GLY A 267 7.75 11.17 -33.07
N ARG A 268 7.30 12.26 -32.46
CA ARG A 268 6.69 13.39 -33.19
C ARG A 268 7.67 14.07 -34.14
N ALA A 269 8.92 14.27 -33.72
CA ALA A 269 9.95 14.87 -34.56
C ALA A 269 10.29 14.01 -35.79
N LEU A 270 10.14 12.68 -35.67
CA LEU A 270 10.31 11.72 -36.76
C LEU A 270 9.05 11.57 -37.62
N GLY A 271 7.95 12.25 -37.29
CA GLY A 271 6.72 12.24 -38.06
C GLY A 271 5.72 11.15 -37.69
N TYR A 272 5.91 10.45 -36.58
CA TYR A 272 4.96 9.45 -36.08
C TYR A 272 3.83 10.10 -35.29
N GLU A 273 2.67 9.46 -35.28
CA GLU A 273 1.65 9.69 -34.27
C GLU A 273 2.06 8.97 -33.01
N VAL A 274 1.92 9.64 -31.85
CA VAL A 274 2.40 9.13 -30.58
C VAL A 274 1.24 8.87 -29.63
N SER A 275 1.22 7.72 -28.99
CA SER A 275 0.38 7.43 -27.82
C SER A 275 1.26 7.19 -26.61
N VAL A 276 0.80 7.66 -25.45
CA VAL A 276 1.40 7.38 -24.15
C VAL A 276 0.40 6.61 -23.30
N ALA A 277 0.91 5.78 -22.38
CA ALA A 277 0.09 4.99 -21.48
C ALA A 277 -1.03 5.83 -20.87
N ARG A 278 -2.25 5.33 -20.90
CA ARG A 278 -3.44 6.10 -20.46
C ARG A 278 -3.34 6.61 -19.03
N ASN A 279 -2.62 5.88 -18.15
CA ASN A 279 -2.43 6.23 -16.75
C ASN A 279 -1.39 7.34 -16.55
N ASP A 280 -0.49 7.54 -17.50
CA ASP A 280 0.62 8.49 -17.41
C ASP A 280 0.36 9.80 -18.16
N ARG A 281 -0.78 9.90 -18.87
CA ARG A 281 -1.13 11.08 -19.70
C ARG A 281 -1.15 12.39 -18.94
N SER A 282 -1.53 12.35 -17.66
CA SER A 282 -1.59 13.51 -16.77
C SER A 282 -0.25 13.82 -16.10
N ALA A 283 0.73 12.92 -16.17
CA ALA A 283 2.07 13.15 -15.62
C ALA A 283 2.74 14.31 -16.34
N VAL A 284 3.38 15.20 -15.57
CA VAL A 284 3.93 16.45 -16.11
C VAL A 284 5.46 16.38 -16.17
N CYS A 285 6.02 16.64 -17.35
CA CYS A 285 7.45 16.86 -17.57
C CYS A 285 7.67 18.26 -18.11
N GLU A 286 8.56 19.03 -17.49
CA GLU A 286 8.90 20.40 -17.89
C GLU A 286 7.67 21.34 -18.03
N GLY A 287 6.66 21.11 -17.21
CA GLY A 287 5.41 21.90 -17.25
C GLY A 287 4.39 21.44 -18.31
N VAL A 288 4.67 20.37 -19.05
CA VAL A 288 3.83 19.85 -20.12
C VAL A 288 3.33 18.46 -19.72
N PRO A 289 2.00 18.19 -19.79
CA PRO A 289 1.46 16.83 -19.61
C PRO A 289 1.96 15.89 -20.71
N LEU A 290 2.28 14.66 -20.39
CA LEU A 290 2.73 13.65 -21.36
C LEU A 290 1.73 13.43 -22.49
N GLY A 291 0.44 13.45 -22.19
CA GLY A 291 -0.63 13.34 -23.19
C GLY A 291 -0.75 14.54 -24.14
N TYR A 292 -0.01 15.63 -23.91
CA TYR A 292 -0.09 16.81 -24.76
C TYR A 292 0.45 16.51 -26.17
N ARG A 293 -0.38 16.75 -27.17
CA ARG A 293 -0.10 16.41 -28.57
C ARG A 293 0.09 14.93 -28.87
N CYS A 294 -0.34 14.03 -27.97
CA CYS A 294 -0.46 12.61 -28.24
C CYS A 294 -1.87 12.27 -28.73
N LEU A 295 -2.06 11.07 -29.28
CA LEU A 295 -3.37 10.56 -29.63
C LEU A 295 -4.27 10.53 -28.38
N ASP A 296 -5.48 11.01 -28.47
CA ASP A 296 -6.44 10.98 -27.35
C ASP A 296 -6.86 9.56 -26.98
N ARG A 297 -6.89 8.68 -27.95
CA ARG A 297 -7.16 7.25 -27.80
C ARG A 297 -6.34 6.47 -28.80
N LEU A 298 -5.95 5.28 -28.40
CA LEU A 298 -5.34 4.32 -29.32
C LEU A 298 -6.35 3.94 -30.39
N PRO A 299 -5.99 3.96 -31.72
CA PRO A 299 -6.85 3.49 -32.78
C PRO A 299 -7.17 2.01 -32.64
N ASP A 300 -8.20 1.54 -33.35
CA ASP A 300 -8.49 0.11 -33.44
C ASP A 300 -7.38 -0.59 -34.22
N LEU A 301 -6.54 -1.32 -33.51
CA LEU A 301 -5.40 -2.06 -34.04
C LEU A 301 -5.78 -3.46 -34.53
N GLY A 302 -7.08 -3.81 -34.54
CA GLY A 302 -7.54 -5.16 -34.86
C GLY A 302 -7.17 -6.23 -33.81
N LEU A 303 -6.85 -5.79 -32.60
CA LEU A 303 -6.47 -6.67 -31.49
C LEU A 303 -7.70 -7.13 -30.70
N PRO A 304 -7.63 -8.33 -30.08
CA PRO A 304 -8.63 -8.71 -29.07
C PRO A 304 -8.78 -7.62 -28.00
N PRO A 305 -9.98 -7.38 -27.45
CA PRO A 305 -10.20 -6.31 -26.47
C PRO A 305 -9.26 -6.37 -25.26
N GLU A 306 -8.99 -7.58 -24.75
CA GLU A 306 -8.09 -7.80 -23.61
C GLU A 306 -6.63 -7.40 -23.92
N VAL A 307 -6.19 -7.66 -25.14
CA VAL A 307 -4.84 -7.28 -25.61
C VAL A 307 -4.78 -5.78 -25.89
N HIS A 308 -5.84 -5.21 -26.49
CA HIS A 308 -5.93 -3.78 -26.73
C HIS A 308 -5.81 -2.98 -25.43
N ASP A 309 -6.47 -3.43 -24.36
CA ASP A 309 -6.36 -2.80 -23.03
C ASP A 309 -4.93 -2.89 -22.45
N THR A 310 -4.22 -3.98 -22.74
CA THR A 310 -2.82 -4.15 -22.33
C THR A 310 -1.89 -3.24 -23.14
N VAL A 311 -2.13 -3.12 -24.45
CA VAL A 311 -1.34 -2.26 -25.36
C VAL A 311 -1.52 -0.78 -25.02
N ASP A 312 -2.71 -0.35 -24.58
CA ASP A 312 -2.99 1.03 -24.12
C ASP A 312 -2.25 1.40 -22.83
N LEU A 313 -1.58 0.45 -22.20
CA LEU A 313 -0.73 0.64 -21.02
C LEU A 313 0.77 0.64 -21.33
N ILE A 314 1.16 0.40 -22.58
CA ILE A 314 2.56 0.52 -22.99
C ILE A 314 2.99 1.97 -22.86
N ASP A 315 4.14 2.20 -22.26
CA ASP A 315 4.61 3.52 -21.87
C ASP A 315 4.61 4.53 -23.02
N VAL A 316 5.14 4.16 -24.20
CA VAL A 316 5.10 5.00 -25.41
C VAL A 316 4.94 4.12 -26.65
N LEU A 317 4.01 4.48 -27.51
CA LEU A 317 3.81 3.87 -28.83
C LEU A 317 4.00 4.92 -29.92
N TRP A 318 4.68 4.53 -30.97
CA TRP A 318 4.74 5.29 -32.22
C TRP A 318 3.93 4.57 -33.29
N LEU A 319 3.04 5.28 -33.95
CA LEU A 319 2.18 4.76 -35.00
C LEU A 319 2.48 5.47 -36.33
N TYR A 320 2.29 4.78 -37.45
CA TYR A 320 2.37 5.41 -38.74
C TYR A 320 1.21 6.40 -38.91
N PRO A 321 1.47 7.62 -39.42
CA PRO A 321 0.47 8.67 -39.49
C PRO A 321 -0.76 8.27 -40.30
N GLY A 322 -1.94 8.36 -39.69
CA GLY A 322 -3.20 8.00 -40.32
C GLY A 322 -3.43 6.50 -40.50
N GLU A 323 -2.57 5.66 -39.96
CA GLU A 323 -2.68 4.21 -40.02
C GLU A 323 -2.85 3.62 -38.62
N ALA A 324 -3.71 2.62 -38.49
CA ALA A 324 -3.83 1.84 -37.26
C ALA A 324 -2.71 0.77 -37.17
N ARG A 325 -1.45 1.20 -37.29
CA ARG A 325 -0.28 0.32 -37.32
C ARG A 325 0.84 0.86 -36.45
N ILE A 326 1.33 0.04 -35.54
CA ILE A 326 2.43 0.40 -34.63
C ILE A 326 3.76 0.32 -35.41
N ALA A 327 4.55 1.39 -35.31
CA ALA A 327 5.93 1.43 -35.80
C ALA A 327 6.93 1.03 -34.73
N CYS A 328 6.75 1.51 -33.48
CA CYS A 328 7.60 1.18 -32.34
C CYS A 328 6.81 1.16 -31.06
N ALA A 329 7.21 0.32 -30.12
CA ALA A 329 6.67 0.25 -28.77
C ALA A 329 7.82 0.29 -27.75
N PHE A 330 7.66 1.10 -26.71
CA PHE A 330 8.69 1.34 -25.70
C PHE A 330 8.12 1.14 -24.31
N GLU A 331 8.85 0.38 -23.51
CA GLU A 331 8.64 0.25 -22.07
C GLU A 331 9.84 0.86 -21.35
N VAL A 332 9.58 1.80 -20.49
CA VAL A 332 10.60 2.51 -19.69
C VAL A 332 10.70 1.83 -18.34
N GLU A 333 11.43 0.74 -18.27
CA GLU A 333 11.47 -0.09 -17.09
C GLU A 333 12.70 0.15 -16.21
N LYS A 334 12.48 0.04 -14.91
CA LYS A 334 13.55 -0.03 -13.93
C LYS A 334 14.07 -1.47 -13.83
N SER A 335 15.30 -1.63 -13.38
CA SER A 335 15.96 -2.94 -13.24
C SER A 335 15.18 -4.01 -12.45
N THR A 336 14.17 -3.62 -11.68
CA THR A 336 13.35 -4.51 -10.84
C THR A 336 11.98 -4.85 -11.43
N SER A 337 11.59 -4.25 -12.55
CA SER A 337 10.24 -4.38 -13.12
C SER A 337 10.20 -4.80 -14.60
N ILE A 338 11.32 -5.20 -15.15
CA ILE A 338 11.49 -5.59 -16.57
C ILE A 338 10.46 -6.64 -17.03
N TYR A 339 10.00 -7.50 -16.11
CA TYR A 339 9.10 -8.61 -16.45
C TYR A 339 7.73 -8.15 -16.97
N SER A 340 7.13 -7.13 -16.35
CA SER A 340 5.79 -6.66 -16.77
C SER A 340 5.81 -5.96 -18.12
N GLY A 341 6.85 -5.15 -18.39
CA GLY A 341 7.04 -4.52 -19.69
C GLY A 341 7.29 -5.55 -20.79
N MET A 342 8.14 -6.52 -20.53
CA MET A 342 8.38 -7.62 -21.49
C MET A 342 7.12 -8.41 -21.82
N LEU A 343 6.25 -8.67 -20.83
CA LEU A 343 4.99 -9.38 -21.07
C LEU A 343 4.04 -8.55 -21.94
N ARG A 344 3.87 -7.26 -21.66
CA ARG A 344 3.03 -6.37 -22.48
C ARG A 344 3.52 -6.29 -23.93
N LEU A 345 4.83 -6.14 -24.13
CA LEU A 345 5.42 -6.14 -25.47
C LEU A 345 5.27 -7.50 -26.18
N ALA A 346 5.41 -8.61 -25.44
CA ALA A 346 5.22 -9.96 -25.98
C ALA A 346 3.76 -10.21 -26.36
N ASP A 347 2.79 -9.85 -25.51
CA ASP A 347 1.36 -9.98 -25.77
C ASP A 347 0.96 -9.18 -27.02
N MET A 348 1.46 -7.94 -27.12
CA MET A 348 1.27 -7.11 -28.31
C MET A 348 1.86 -7.79 -29.55
N ALA A 349 3.14 -8.18 -29.53
CA ALA A 349 3.83 -8.75 -30.68
C ALA A 349 3.24 -10.09 -31.13
N LEU A 350 2.70 -10.88 -30.20
CA LEU A 350 2.04 -12.15 -30.49
C LEU A 350 0.64 -12.00 -31.11
N SER A 351 -0.01 -10.85 -30.86
CA SER A 351 -1.40 -10.62 -31.24
C SER A 351 -1.57 -9.73 -32.47
N LEU A 352 -0.50 -9.08 -32.94
CA LEU A 352 -0.56 -8.28 -34.17
C LEU A 352 -0.83 -9.17 -35.38
N PRO A 353 -1.75 -8.77 -36.31
CA PRO A 353 -2.18 -9.59 -37.44
C PRO A 353 -1.08 -9.83 -38.49
N ASP A 354 -0.12 -8.93 -38.65
CA ASP A 354 0.94 -8.99 -39.67
C ASP A 354 2.31 -9.31 -39.04
N ARG A 355 2.52 -10.59 -38.68
CA ARG A 355 3.77 -11.04 -38.04
C ARG A 355 5.02 -11.04 -38.95
N GLU A 356 4.88 -10.99 -40.27
CA GLU A 356 5.99 -11.20 -41.22
C GLU A 356 6.68 -9.89 -41.67
N GLU A 357 6.19 -8.71 -41.29
CA GLU A 357 6.73 -7.42 -41.76
C GLU A 357 7.30 -6.51 -40.62
N HIS A 358 7.52 -7.06 -39.41
CA HIS A 358 8.03 -6.27 -38.29
C HIS A 358 9.32 -6.77 -37.69
#